data_386fc7da4d81642c10f6de6a3341c876
#
_entry.id   386fc7da4d81642c10f6de6a3341c876
#
_cell.length_a   1.000
_cell.length_b   1.000
_cell.length_c   1.000
_cell.angle_alpha   90.00
_cell.angle_beta   90.00
_cell.angle_gamma   90.00
#
_symmetry.space_group_name_H-M   'P 1'
#
loop_
_entity.id
_entity.type
_entity.pdbx_description
1 polymer ?
#
loop_
_entity_poly.entity_id
_entity_poly.type
_entity_poly.pdbx_seq_one_letter_code
_entity_poly.pdbx_strand_id
1 'polypeptide(L)'
;MPILMITYGIQYSDKITLSSSVAFDLRQDTHLVGNEFAWLSTGFYLAYLIAELPFGWVMQKFPMEKVISYTVLGWGICVFGLAACNNFTQLMAIRTLLGILEAPISPGFLIIVTAWYKREEQLLRSMMFFSMNSFFSLFILMANYGVGKAAIGSKIESWRAIHLFLGAVSFLWGIILYFTLCAPKSARWLSQGEKTLAHARLVSNKTGESTSGIKFKWNQLWECFVDPQIYFIMLTTILKSSASGGFSTFSTIILQSFNLNTEQTIVYQLPWYAIQFVSVCVVSYVVNTYPGKNLNLIMAFTLLLPAVVGIFLEALLNNDHLWGRLVGFWITGFYTPASFIIWSTTGLNVAGRTKKSCAQAITFMAFCAGYCIGPQMFYASSAPQYRPGLYFCSACFFTAELLIAVWYVWVRWENRRRDKKAEAQGLTLEQRNLEGCLLGLQDITDRENPHFRYRY
;
A
#
# COMPACT_ATOMS: atom_id res chain seq x y z
N MET A 1 14.55 -10.39 -5.60
CA MET A 1 13.79 -9.94 -4.39
C MET A 1 14.48 -8.81 -3.61
N PRO A 2 15.75 -8.90 -3.13
CA PRO A 2 16.32 -7.83 -2.30
C PRO A 2 16.22 -6.44 -2.92
N ILE A 3 16.45 -6.31 -4.22
CA ILE A 3 16.33 -5.04 -4.96
C ILE A 3 14.92 -4.44 -4.83
N LEU A 4 13.87 -5.25 -5.03
CA LEU A 4 12.48 -4.79 -4.88
C LEU A 4 12.16 -4.39 -3.44
N MET A 5 12.65 -5.18 -2.48
CA MET A 5 12.47 -4.92 -1.04
C MET A 5 13.09 -3.59 -0.62
N ILE A 6 14.34 -3.34 -1.00
CA ILE A 6 15.04 -2.10 -0.66
C ILE A 6 14.38 -0.90 -1.36
N THR A 7 14.05 -1.01 -2.65
CA THR A 7 13.41 0.08 -3.38
C THR A 7 12.08 0.46 -2.76
N TYR A 8 11.27 -0.53 -2.38
CA TYR A 8 9.96 -0.28 -1.77
C TYR A 8 10.07 0.35 -0.39
N GLY A 9 11.08 -0.07 0.38
CA GLY A 9 11.40 0.54 1.67
C GLY A 9 11.84 1.99 1.55
N ILE A 10 12.72 2.31 0.59
CA ILE A 10 13.17 3.69 0.33
C ILE A 10 12.00 4.54 -0.16
N GLN A 11 11.13 4.02 -1.03
CA GLN A 11 9.93 4.72 -1.49
C GLN A 11 9.01 5.15 -0.34
N TYR A 12 8.80 4.28 0.64
CA TYR A 12 7.94 4.62 1.78
C TYR A 12 8.61 5.62 2.73
N SER A 13 9.94 5.68 2.72
CA SER A 13 10.74 6.58 3.57
C SER A 13 10.42 8.06 3.34
N ASP A 14 10.10 8.48 2.10
CA ASP A 14 9.72 9.85 1.80
C ASP A 14 8.46 10.32 2.53
N LYS A 15 7.48 9.43 2.62
CA LYS A 15 6.20 9.72 3.28
C LYS A 15 6.40 9.95 4.77
N ILE A 16 7.29 9.13 5.37
CA ILE A 16 7.66 9.25 6.78
C ILE A 16 8.50 10.50 7.01
N THR A 17 9.42 10.79 6.10
CA THR A 17 10.31 11.94 6.22
C THR A 17 9.53 13.26 6.24
N LEU A 18 8.46 13.41 5.45
CA LEU A 18 7.60 14.58 5.54
C LEU A 18 6.99 14.74 6.93
N SER A 19 6.43 13.66 7.50
CA SER A 19 5.82 13.70 8.82
C SER A 19 6.88 13.94 9.91
N SER A 20 8.03 13.26 9.87
CA SER A 20 9.10 13.43 10.86
C SER A 20 9.78 14.80 10.81
N SER A 21 9.85 15.43 9.63
CA SER A 21 10.41 16.78 9.45
C SER A 21 9.61 17.87 10.18
N VAL A 22 8.33 17.60 10.48
CA VAL A 22 7.53 18.50 11.33
C VAL A 22 8.10 18.61 12.75
N ALA A 23 8.73 17.55 13.27
CA ALA A 23 9.39 17.58 14.58
C ALA A 23 10.65 18.45 14.57
N PHE A 24 11.14 18.85 13.39
CA PHE A 24 12.30 19.71 13.16
C PHE A 24 11.90 21.03 12.46
N ASP A 25 10.79 21.60 12.86
CA ASP A 25 10.30 22.93 12.51
C ASP A 25 9.98 23.18 11.03
N LEU A 26 9.78 22.13 10.20
CA LEU A 26 9.40 22.26 8.79
C LEU A 26 8.24 23.26 8.58
N ARG A 27 7.18 23.21 9.42
CA ARG A 27 5.99 24.04 9.26
C ARG A 27 6.28 25.52 9.55
N GLN A 28 7.12 25.80 10.53
CA GLN A 28 7.51 27.15 10.93
C GLN A 28 8.42 27.78 9.86
N ASP A 29 9.46 27.08 9.44
CA ASP A 29 10.47 27.56 8.50
C ASP A 29 9.91 27.79 7.08
N THR A 30 8.91 26.98 6.68
CA THR A 30 8.24 27.13 5.38
C THR A 30 6.95 27.94 5.44
N HIS A 31 6.62 28.51 6.62
CA HIS A 31 5.46 29.36 6.86
C HIS A 31 4.13 28.71 6.45
N LEU A 32 3.97 27.39 6.70
CA LEU A 32 2.73 26.69 6.38
C LEU A 32 1.59 27.14 7.30
N VAL A 33 0.49 27.58 6.71
CA VAL A 33 -0.69 28.06 7.41
C VAL A 33 -1.91 27.18 7.15
N GLY A 34 -2.83 27.16 8.10
CA GLY A 34 -4.10 26.45 7.95
C GLY A 34 -3.91 24.97 7.61
N ASN A 35 -4.57 24.51 6.54
CA ASN A 35 -4.56 23.11 6.10
C ASN A 35 -3.47 22.80 5.04
N GLU A 36 -2.52 23.71 4.80
CA GLU A 36 -1.50 23.53 3.75
C GLU A 36 -0.68 22.27 3.92
N PHE A 37 -0.36 21.87 5.16
CA PHE A 37 0.33 20.61 5.43
C PHE A 37 -0.48 19.38 4.98
N ALA A 38 -1.79 19.38 5.18
CA ALA A 38 -2.68 18.31 4.68
C ALA A 38 -2.69 18.27 3.15
N TRP A 39 -2.67 19.44 2.49
CA TRP A 39 -2.62 19.54 1.04
C TRP A 39 -1.33 18.99 0.44
N LEU A 40 -0.18 19.07 1.12
CA LEU A 40 1.08 18.45 0.65
C LEU A 40 0.94 16.93 0.49
N SER A 41 0.19 16.27 1.37
CA SER A 41 -0.12 14.85 1.25
C SER A 41 -1.18 14.58 0.19
N THR A 42 -2.27 15.33 0.19
CA THR A 42 -3.37 15.18 -0.78
C THR A 42 -2.89 15.40 -2.20
N GLY A 43 -2.11 16.44 -2.47
CA GLY A 43 -1.56 16.73 -3.79
C GLY A 43 -0.65 15.65 -4.34
N PHE A 44 0.16 15.05 -3.46
CA PHE A 44 0.98 13.91 -3.81
C PHE A 44 0.13 12.72 -4.28
N TYR A 45 -0.89 12.29 -3.50
CA TYR A 45 -1.71 11.14 -3.85
C TYR A 45 -2.65 11.41 -5.03
N LEU A 46 -3.11 12.65 -5.21
CA LEU A 46 -3.89 13.04 -6.39
C LEU A 46 -3.05 12.94 -7.66
N ALA A 47 -1.82 13.46 -7.63
CA ALA A 47 -0.89 13.36 -8.74
C ALA A 47 -0.50 11.91 -9.03
N TYR A 48 -0.28 11.11 -7.99
CA TYR A 48 -0.02 9.68 -8.08
C TYR A 48 -1.17 8.97 -8.82
N LEU A 49 -2.42 9.21 -8.40
CA LEU A 49 -3.62 8.63 -9.02
C LEU A 49 -3.74 8.97 -10.51
N ILE A 50 -3.53 10.24 -10.86
CA ILE A 50 -3.64 10.70 -12.25
C ILE A 50 -2.52 10.09 -13.11
N ALA A 51 -1.32 9.99 -12.57
CA ALA A 51 -0.13 9.50 -13.29
C ALA A 51 -0.12 7.98 -13.52
N GLU A 52 -0.85 7.22 -12.71
CA GLU A 52 -0.85 5.74 -12.80
C GLU A 52 -1.33 5.23 -14.15
N LEU A 53 -2.39 5.82 -14.73
CA LEU A 53 -2.91 5.42 -16.04
C LEU A 53 -1.91 5.68 -17.17
N PRO A 54 -1.33 6.89 -17.32
CA PRO A 54 -0.27 7.14 -18.29
C PRO A 54 0.94 6.22 -18.12
N PHE A 55 1.40 5.98 -16.89
CA PHE A 55 2.52 5.08 -16.65
C PHE A 55 2.19 3.62 -16.94
N GLY A 56 0.96 3.18 -16.74
CA GLY A 56 0.49 1.87 -17.18
C GLY A 56 0.70 1.67 -18.69
N TRP A 57 0.45 2.69 -19.50
CA TRP A 57 0.71 2.67 -20.94
C TRP A 57 2.22 2.75 -21.26
N VAL A 58 2.98 3.61 -20.57
CA VAL A 58 4.44 3.74 -20.75
C VAL A 58 5.14 2.41 -20.48
N MET A 59 4.77 1.70 -19.39
CA MET A 59 5.35 0.40 -19.03
C MET A 59 5.01 -0.73 -20.03
N GLN A 60 4.00 -0.55 -20.88
CA GLN A 60 3.71 -1.49 -21.97
C GLN A 60 4.57 -1.23 -23.21
N LYS A 61 4.97 0.02 -23.46
CA LYS A 61 5.77 0.41 -24.63
C LYS A 61 7.27 0.32 -24.41
N PHE A 62 7.73 0.62 -23.21
CA PHE A 62 9.16 0.70 -22.88
C PHE A 62 9.57 -0.42 -21.93
N PRO A 63 10.87 -0.80 -21.91
CA PRO A 63 11.38 -1.77 -20.94
C PRO A 63 11.08 -1.28 -19.50
N MET A 64 10.23 -2.02 -18.79
CA MET A 64 9.69 -1.63 -17.50
C MET A 64 10.79 -1.37 -16.46
N GLU A 65 11.85 -2.19 -16.48
CA GLU A 65 13.02 -2.03 -15.61
C GLU A 65 13.72 -0.68 -15.80
N LYS A 66 13.74 -0.16 -17.02
CA LYS A 66 14.32 1.16 -17.32
C LYS A 66 13.39 2.29 -16.88
N VAL A 67 12.09 2.15 -17.13
CA VAL A 67 11.09 3.13 -16.67
C VAL A 67 11.21 3.30 -15.16
N ILE A 68 11.20 2.19 -14.40
CA ILE A 68 11.33 2.22 -12.94
C ILE A 68 12.64 2.87 -12.51
N SER A 69 13.78 2.52 -13.14
CA SER A 69 15.06 3.09 -12.77
C SER A 69 15.13 4.61 -12.99
N TYR A 70 14.59 5.10 -14.13
CA TYR A 70 14.54 6.55 -14.40
C TYR A 70 13.58 7.29 -13.46
N THR A 71 12.45 6.69 -13.11
CA THR A 71 11.51 7.31 -12.18
C THR A 71 12.09 7.38 -10.76
N VAL A 72 12.85 6.37 -10.32
CA VAL A 72 13.56 6.41 -9.03
C VAL A 72 14.66 7.47 -9.02
N LEU A 73 15.42 7.62 -10.11
CA LEU A 73 16.42 8.71 -10.23
C LEU A 73 15.75 10.10 -10.16
N GLY A 74 14.67 10.30 -10.93
CA GLY A 74 13.90 11.55 -10.91
C GLY A 74 13.29 11.85 -9.55
N TRP A 75 12.77 10.82 -8.88
CA TRP A 75 12.28 10.91 -7.53
C TRP A 75 13.39 11.34 -6.54
N GLY A 76 14.58 10.73 -6.60
CA GLY A 76 15.72 11.16 -5.77
C GLY A 76 16.06 12.64 -5.95
N ILE A 77 16.04 13.15 -7.20
CA ILE A 77 16.23 14.58 -7.51
C ILE A 77 15.12 15.44 -6.88
N CYS A 78 13.87 15.00 -6.95
CA CYS A 78 12.75 15.71 -6.32
C CYS A 78 12.92 15.80 -4.79
N VAL A 79 13.39 14.73 -4.13
CA VAL A 79 13.63 14.75 -2.69
C VAL A 79 14.74 15.73 -2.33
N PHE A 80 15.81 15.83 -3.12
CA PHE A 80 16.78 16.93 -2.99
C PHE A 80 16.13 18.31 -3.14
N GLY A 81 15.23 18.45 -4.13
CA GLY A 81 14.54 19.69 -4.39
C GLY A 81 13.68 20.15 -3.21
N LEU A 82 13.10 19.23 -2.43
CA LEU A 82 12.33 19.57 -1.22
C LEU A 82 13.19 20.35 -0.22
N ALA A 83 14.48 20.03 -0.08
CA ALA A 83 15.38 20.76 0.81
C ALA A 83 15.63 22.22 0.39
N ALA A 84 15.39 22.57 -0.87
CA ALA A 84 15.54 23.95 -1.38
C ALA A 84 14.26 24.78 -1.28
N CYS A 85 13.13 24.20 -0.84
CA CYS A 85 11.86 24.89 -0.75
C CYS A 85 11.80 25.85 0.46
N ASN A 86 11.10 26.99 0.27
CA ASN A 86 10.93 28.00 1.30
C ASN A 86 9.45 28.33 1.58
N ASN A 87 8.52 27.81 0.77
CA ASN A 87 7.10 28.12 0.90
C ASN A 87 6.21 26.97 0.42
N PHE A 88 4.92 27.05 0.72
CA PHE A 88 3.92 26.06 0.34
C PHE A 88 3.90 25.75 -1.16
N THR A 89 3.94 26.77 -2.02
CA THR A 89 3.82 26.58 -3.48
C THR A 89 4.98 25.72 -4.03
N GLN A 90 6.21 25.96 -3.57
CA GLN A 90 7.38 25.19 -3.98
C GLN A 90 7.30 23.76 -3.47
N LEU A 91 6.96 23.57 -2.19
CA LEU A 91 6.77 22.24 -1.61
C LEU A 91 5.68 21.45 -2.37
N MET A 92 4.55 22.10 -2.67
CA MET A 92 3.44 21.49 -3.38
C MET A 92 3.81 21.07 -4.80
N ALA A 93 4.53 21.93 -5.54
CA ALA A 93 5.00 21.64 -6.89
C ALA A 93 5.90 20.40 -6.91
N ILE A 94 6.89 20.33 -6.00
CA ILE A 94 7.80 19.18 -5.92
C ILE A 94 7.08 17.94 -5.42
N ARG A 95 6.17 18.04 -4.45
CA ARG A 95 5.34 16.94 -3.98
C ARG A 95 4.44 16.35 -5.08
N THR A 96 3.85 17.21 -5.90
CA THR A 96 3.06 16.79 -7.07
C THR A 96 3.93 16.02 -8.06
N LEU A 97 5.11 16.55 -8.41
CA LEU A 97 6.07 15.87 -9.30
C LEU A 97 6.55 14.53 -8.73
N LEU A 98 6.80 14.48 -7.42
CA LEU A 98 7.19 13.28 -6.70
C LEU A 98 6.08 12.21 -6.77
N GLY A 99 4.82 12.60 -6.59
CA GLY A 99 3.67 11.70 -6.76
C GLY A 99 3.57 11.11 -8.17
N ILE A 100 3.84 11.91 -9.20
CA ILE A 100 3.91 11.45 -10.60
C ILE A 100 5.01 10.40 -10.78
N LEU A 101 6.22 10.66 -10.27
CA LEU A 101 7.37 9.77 -10.46
C LEU A 101 7.28 8.47 -9.64
N GLU A 102 6.59 8.47 -8.52
CA GLU A 102 6.39 7.27 -7.72
C GLU A 102 5.26 6.34 -8.24
N ALA A 103 4.35 6.85 -9.08
CA ALA A 103 3.18 6.10 -9.55
C ALA A 103 3.50 4.73 -10.19
N PRO A 104 4.54 4.56 -11.05
CA PRO A 104 4.81 3.28 -11.69
C PRO A 104 5.41 2.20 -10.78
N ILE A 105 5.85 2.53 -9.57
CA ILE A 105 6.64 1.61 -8.73
C ILE A 105 5.81 0.40 -8.28
N SER A 106 4.66 0.64 -7.66
CA SER A 106 3.83 -0.45 -7.12
C SER A 106 3.30 -1.40 -8.21
N PRO A 107 2.66 -0.91 -9.28
CA PRO A 107 2.20 -1.80 -10.36
C PRO A 107 3.38 -2.45 -11.10
N GLY A 108 4.48 -1.72 -11.32
CA GLY A 108 5.67 -2.24 -11.97
C GLY A 108 6.31 -3.39 -11.18
N PHE A 109 6.37 -3.31 -9.86
CA PHE A 109 6.90 -4.38 -9.02
C PHE A 109 6.04 -5.63 -9.05
N LEU A 110 4.72 -5.49 -9.05
CA LEU A 110 3.83 -6.64 -9.22
C LEU A 110 4.06 -7.33 -10.57
N ILE A 111 4.27 -6.57 -11.65
CA ILE A 111 4.58 -7.14 -12.96
C ILE A 111 5.96 -7.82 -12.94
N ILE A 112 6.99 -7.24 -12.31
CA ILE A 112 8.31 -7.88 -12.16
C ILE A 112 8.19 -9.20 -11.39
N VAL A 113 7.41 -9.23 -10.31
CA VAL A 113 7.19 -10.47 -9.54
C VAL A 113 6.54 -11.55 -10.42
N THR A 114 5.57 -11.19 -11.26
CA THR A 114 4.97 -12.16 -12.19
C THR A 114 5.94 -12.65 -13.25
N ALA A 115 6.92 -11.82 -13.65
CA ALA A 115 7.93 -12.15 -14.65
C ALA A 115 9.08 -13.02 -14.10
N TRP A 116 9.27 -13.11 -12.78
CA TRP A 116 10.38 -13.86 -12.17
C TRP A 116 9.93 -15.09 -11.37
N TYR A 117 8.67 -15.12 -10.90
CA TYR A 117 8.22 -16.11 -9.91
C TYR A 117 6.99 -16.88 -10.35
N LYS A 118 6.89 -18.15 -9.89
CA LYS A 118 5.72 -18.98 -10.11
C LYS A 118 4.49 -18.39 -9.41
N ARG A 119 3.30 -18.66 -9.95
CA ARG A 119 2.02 -18.14 -9.42
C ARG A 119 1.83 -18.42 -7.92
N GLU A 120 2.27 -19.57 -7.47
CA GLU A 120 2.20 -19.98 -6.06
C GLU A 120 3.11 -19.14 -5.15
N GLU A 121 4.24 -18.66 -5.69
CA GLU A 121 5.23 -17.86 -4.95
C GLU A 121 4.91 -16.37 -4.93
N GLN A 122 4.11 -15.88 -5.88
CA GLN A 122 3.89 -14.44 -6.11
C GLN A 122 3.29 -13.74 -4.90
N LEU A 123 2.33 -14.37 -4.21
CA LEU A 123 1.69 -13.79 -3.03
C LEU A 123 2.70 -13.55 -1.91
N LEU A 124 3.48 -14.59 -1.56
CA LEU A 124 4.50 -14.49 -0.51
C LEU A 124 5.56 -13.42 -0.87
N ARG A 125 5.99 -13.40 -2.14
CA ARG A 125 6.98 -12.41 -2.62
C ARG A 125 6.44 -10.98 -2.56
N SER A 126 5.17 -10.78 -2.89
CA SER A 126 4.51 -9.48 -2.78
C SER A 126 4.41 -9.02 -1.32
N MET A 127 4.00 -9.90 -0.41
CA MET A 127 3.97 -9.60 1.02
C MET A 127 5.35 -9.23 1.58
N MET A 128 6.41 -9.92 1.11
CA MET A 128 7.79 -9.62 1.53
C MET A 128 8.22 -8.19 1.16
N PHE A 129 7.99 -7.72 -0.06
CA PHE A 129 8.38 -6.36 -0.39
C PHE A 129 7.44 -5.31 0.25
N PHE A 130 6.15 -5.59 0.40
CA PHE A 130 5.23 -4.71 1.13
C PHE A 130 5.60 -4.55 2.62
N SER A 131 6.09 -5.61 3.27
CA SER A 131 6.52 -5.53 4.68
C SER A 131 7.72 -4.59 4.89
N MET A 132 8.50 -4.35 3.83
CA MET A 132 9.65 -3.44 3.90
C MET A 132 9.26 -1.98 4.16
N ASN A 133 8.03 -1.59 3.89
CA ASN A 133 7.54 -0.27 4.28
C ASN A 133 7.77 -0.04 5.78
N SER A 134 7.27 -0.94 6.60
CA SER A 134 7.35 -0.82 8.05
C SER A 134 8.78 -1.08 8.56
N PHE A 135 9.49 -2.03 7.95
CA PHE A 135 10.88 -2.32 8.33
C PHE A 135 11.80 -1.11 8.08
N PHE A 136 11.79 -0.55 6.90
CA PHE A 136 12.58 0.63 6.58
C PHE A 136 12.17 1.86 7.38
N SER A 137 10.89 1.96 7.75
CA SER A 137 10.40 3.04 8.60
C SER A 137 11.12 3.13 9.94
N LEU A 138 11.45 1.99 10.55
CA LEU A 138 12.20 1.95 11.80
C LEU A 138 13.58 2.59 11.64
N PHE A 139 14.30 2.22 10.59
CA PHE A 139 15.67 2.71 10.36
C PHE A 139 15.68 4.15 9.90
N ILE A 140 14.79 4.54 8.98
CA ILE A 140 14.77 5.88 8.44
C ILE A 140 14.32 6.91 9.48
N LEU A 141 13.40 6.55 10.37
CA LEU A 141 12.98 7.42 11.46
C LEU A 141 14.15 7.71 12.42
N MET A 142 14.94 6.69 12.75
CA MET A 142 16.16 6.84 13.53
C MET A 142 17.23 7.64 12.80
N ALA A 143 17.41 7.40 11.50
CA ALA A 143 18.35 8.15 10.67
C ALA A 143 17.94 9.63 10.56
N ASN A 144 16.65 9.91 10.34
CA ASN A 144 16.11 11.27 10.30
C ASN A 144 16.37 12.00 11.62
N TYR A 145 16.18 11.32 12.76
CA TYR A 145 16.50 11.89 14.06
C TYR A 145 18.01 12.18 14.20
N GLY A 146 18.87 11.23 13.86
CA GLY A 146 20.32 11.39 13.92
C GLY A 146 20.82 12.54 13.06
N VAL A 147 20.38 12.60 11.80
CA VAL A 147 20.73 13.67 10.85
C VAL A 147 20.17 15.02 11.30
N GLY A 148 18.89 15.07 11.71
CA GLY A 148 18.26 16.29 12.20
C GLY A 148 18.96 16.83 13.44
N LYS A 149 19.31 15.97 14.41
CA LYS A 149 20.06 16.35 15.62
C LYS A 149 21.48 16.84 15.30
N ALA A 150 22.17 16.17 14.38
CA ALA A 150 23.50 16.58 13.95
C ALA A 150 23.51 17.93 13.21
N ALA A 151 22.41 18.31 12.58
CA ALA A 151 22.28 19.57 11.88
C ALA A 151 21.93 20.76 12.81
N ILE A 152 21.56 20.51 14.08
CA ILE A 152 21.26 21.58 15.04
C ILE A 152 22.51 22.44 15.22
N GLY A 153 22.37 23.76 15.03
CA GLY A 153 23.48 24.73 15.10
C GLY A 153 24.33 24.82 13.83
N SER A 154 24.04 24.06 12.80
CA SER A 154 24.66 24.21 11.47
C SER A 154 24.00 25.38 10.70
N LYS A 155 24.58 25.71 9.52
CA LYS A 155 23.99 26.69 8.59
C LYS A 155 22.76 26.15 7.85
N ILE A 156 22.51 24.84 7.92
CA ILE A 156 21.43 24.15 7.23
C ILE A 156 20.37 23.78 8.28
N GLU A 157 19.13 24.14 8.05
CA GLU A 157 18.01 23.76 8.90
C GLU A 157 17.85 22.22 8.97
N SER A 158 17.53 21.71 10.14
CA SER A 158 17.52 20.26 10.43
C SER A 158 16.63 19.47 9.45
N TRP A 159 15.46 19.97 9.13
CA TRP A 159 14.55 19.31 8.18
C TRP A 159 15.10 19.28 6.76
N ARG A 160 15.86 20.31 6.33
CA ARG A 160 16.55 20.33 5.02
C ARG A 160 17.65 19.28 4.96
N ALA A 161 18.46 19.16 6.02
CA ALA A 161 19.50 18.14 6.12
C ALA A 161 18.91 16.72 5.99
N ILE A 162 17.75 16.47 6.59
CA ILE A 162 17.03 15.19 6.49
C ILE A 162 16.64 14.90 5.03
N HIS A 163 16.08 15.89 4.30
CA HIS A 163 15.70 15.71 2.90
C HIS A 163 16.91 15.55 1.97
N LEU A 164 18.02 16.26 2.25
CA LEU A 164 19.29 16.07 1.52
C LEU A 164 19.84 14.65 1.71
N PHE A 165 19.84 14.16 2.94
CA PHE A 165 20.27 12.79 3.24
C PHE A 165 19.44 11.75 2.49
N LEU A 166 18.11 11.84 2.59
CA LEU A 166 17.21 10.89 1.93
C LEU A 166 17.30 11.01 0.40
N GLY A 167 17.40 12.23 -0.14
CA GLY A 167 17.62 12.48 -1.56
C GLY A 167 18.90 11.81 -2.07
N ALA A 168 20.00 11.91 -1.31
CA ALA A 168 21.25 11.23 -1.64
C ALA A 168 21.08 9.70 -1.67
N VAL A 169 20.46 9.12 -0.66
CA VAL A 169 20.18 7.68 -0.59
C VAL A 169 19.33 7.24 -1.77
N SER A 170 18.23 7.95 -2.06
CA SER A 170 17.32 7.61 -3.15
C SER A 170 17.97 7.74 -4.53
N PHE A 171 18.75 8.80 -4.74
CA PHE A 171 19.44 9.03 -6.01
C PHE A 171 20.53 7.97 -6.27
N LEU A 172 21.37 7.69 -5.27
CA LEU A 172 22.41 6.64 -5.36
C LEU A 172 21.75 5.27 -5.60
N TRP A 173 20.66 4.99 -4.91
CA TRP A 173 19.90 3.76 -5.15
C TRP A 173 19.33 3.69 -6.56
N GLY A 174 18.84 4.78 -7.11
CA GLY A 174 18.39 4.87 -8.50
C GLY A 174 19.48 4.53 -9.51
N ILE A 175 20.72 4.96 -9.26
CA ILE A 175 21.90 4.58 -10.07
C ILE A 175 22.14 3.06 -9.99
N ILE A 176 22.11 2.50 -8.78
CA ILE A 176 22.27 1.05 -8.59
C ILE A 176 21.17 0.28 -9.34
N LEU A 177 19.92 0.74 -9.23
CA LEU A 177 18.77 0.13 -9.93
C LEU A 177 18.95 0.13 -11.45
N TYR A 178 19.48 1.22 -12.01
CA TYR A 178 19.67 1.33 -13.45
C TYR A 178 20.57 0.23 -14.02
N PHE A 179 21.57 -0.23 -13.22
CA PHE A 179 22.48 -1.30 -13.60
C PHE A 179 22.02 -2.71 -13.18
N THR A 180 21.24 -2.82 -12.11
CA THR A 180 20.92 -4.11 -11.48
C THR A 180 19.52 -4.61 -11.78
N LEU A 181 18.54 -3.72 -12.00
CA LEU A 181 17.18 -4.11 -12.28
C LEU A 181 17.05 -4.56 -13.73
N CYS A 182 16.65 -5.82 -13.91
CA CYS A 182 16.52 -6.42 -15.25
C CYS A 182 15.38 -7.45 -15.28
N ALA A 183 14.76 -7.63 -16.44
CA ALA A 183 13.88 -8.75 -16.72
C ALA A 183 14.68 -10.04 -16.92
N PRO A 184 14.08 -11.25 -16.79
CA PRO A 184 14.80 -12.52 -16.99
C PRO A 184 15.54 -12.59 -18.34
N LYS A 185 14.92 -12.05 -19.40
CA LYS A 185 15.51 -12.03 -20.75
C LYS A 185 16.71 -11.09 -20.90
N SER A 186 16.71 -9.96 -20.19
CA SER A 186 17.75 -8.91 -20.26
C SER A 186 18.82 -9.05 -19.18
N ALA A 187 18.71 -10.02 -18.26
CA ALA A 187 19.62 -10.23 -17.16
C ALA A 187 21.03 -10.56 -17.64
N ARG A 188 21.98 -9.65 -17.36
CA ARG A 188 23.40 -9.81 -17.79
C ARG A 188 24.17 -10.84 -16.96
N TRP A 189 23.71 -11.12 -15.75
CA TRP A 189 24.32 -12.05 -14.80
C TRP A 189 23.83 -13.50 -14.98
N LEU A 190 22.86 -13.75 -15.88
CA LEU A 190 22.40 -15.08 -16.25
C LEU A 190 23.07 -15.53 -17.55
N SER A 191 23.57 -16.77 -17.56
CA SER A 191 23.98 -17.46 -18.78
C SER A 191 22.78 -17.75 -19.69
N GLN A 192 23.02 -18.06 -20.95
CA GLN A 192 21.95 -18.33 -21.91
C GLN A 192 21.11 -19.58 -21.49
N GLY A 193 21.77 -20.61 -20.93
CA GLY A 193 21.08 -21.79 -20.40
C GLY A 193 20.17 -21.46 -19.21
N GLU A 194 20.66 -20.63 -18.28
CA GLU A 194 19.86 -20.19 -17.11
C GLU A 194 18.67 -19.32 -17.53
N LYS A 195 18.81 -18.47 -18.54
CA LYS A 195 17.69 -17.70 -19.12
C LYS A 195 16.60 -18.61 -19.67
N THR A 196 17.02 -19.69 -20.37
CA THR A 196 16.08 -20.69 -20.90
C THR A 196 15.38 -21.44 -19.78
N LEU A 197 16.11 -21.82 -18.73
CA LEU A 197 15.53 -22.47 -17.52
C LEU A 197 14.57 -21.55 -16.78
N ALA A 198 14.94 -20.27 -16.57
CA ALA A 198 14.07 -19.27 -15.96
C ALA A 198 12.77 -19.11 -16.75
N HIS A 199 12.87 -19.09 -18.07
CA HIS A 199 11.72 -19.05 -18.97
C HIS A 199 10.87 -20.31 -18.88
N ALA A 200 11.47 -21.49 -18.97
CA ALA A 200 10.78 -22.78 -18.88
C ALA A 200 10.04 -22.94 -17.53
N ARG A 201 10.63 -22.43 -16.44
CA ARG A 201 9.98 -22.40 -15.11
C ARG A 201 8.67 -21.62 -15.12
N LEU A 202 8.57 -20.55 -15.92
CA LEU A 202 7.40 -19.68 -16.00
C LEU A 202 6.34 -20.18 -16.99
N VAL A 203 6.72 -21.01 -17.95
CA VAL A 203 5.76 -21.65 -18.88
C VAL A 203 4.68 -22.43 -18.12
N SER A 204 5.03 -23.03 -16.98
CA SER A 204 4.09 -23.72 -16.08
C SER A 204 2.99 -22.79 -15.53
N ASN A 205 3.22 -21.48 -15.50
CA ASN A 205 2.23 -20.49 -15.03
C ASN A 205 1.03 -20.36 -16.01
N LYS A 206 1.14 -20.89 -17.23
CA LYS A 206 0.12 -20.77 -18.32
C LYS A 206 -0.34 -19.33 -18.56
N THR A 207 0.43 -18.37 -18.10
CA THR A 207 0.27 -16.95 -18.43
C THR A 207 1.09 -16.74 -19.69
N GLY A 208 0.45 -16.77 -20.85
CA GLY A 208 1.11 -16.60 -22.15
C GLY A 208 2.02 -15.36 -22.15
N GLU A 209 3.18 -15.48 -22.76
CA GLU A 209 4.20 -14.42 -22.88
C GLU A 209 3.73 -13.17 -23.62
N SER A 210 2.60 -13.25 -24.26
CA SER A 210 2.08 -12.16 -25.08
C SER A 210 0.94 -11.44 -24.38
N THR A 211 1.25 -10.29 -23.81
CA THR A 211 0.27 -9.20 -23.66
C THR A 211 -0.24 -8.71 -25.04
N SER A 212 0.48 -9.03 -26.12
CA SER A 212 0.09 -8.77 -27.49
C SER A 212 -0.98 -9.76 -27.95
N GLY A 213 -2.23 -9.32 -28.01
CA GLY A 213 -3.36 -10.12 -28.50
C GLY A 213 -4.50 -10.34 -27.50
N ILE A 214 -4.39 -9.88 -26.29
CA ILE A 214 -5.49 -9.93 -25.32
C ILE A 214 -6.55 -8.90 -25.75
N LYS A 215 -7.68 -9.37 -26.26
CA LYS A 215 -8.82 -8.51 -26.57
C LYS A 215 -9.45 -8.06 -25.25
N PHE A 216 -9.55 -6.75 -25.05
CA PHE A 216 -10.29 -6.17 -23.94
C PHE A 216 -11.77 -6.55 -24.04
N LYS A 217 -12.34 -7.11 -22.97
CA LYS A 217 -13.73 -7.56 -22.93
C LYS A 217 -14.59 -6.53 -22.20
N TRP A 218 -15.35 -5.72 -22.92
CA TRP A 218 -16.23 -4.70 -22.35
C TRP A 218 -17.26 -5.27 -21.37
N ASN A 219 -17.79 -6.48 -21.63
CA ASN A 219 -18.73 -7.14 -20.73
C ASN A 219 -18.12 -7.40 -19.35
N GLN A 220 -16.84 -7.80 -19.27
CA GLN A 220 -16.14 -7.99 -18.01
C GLN A 220 -15.91 -6.66 -17.26
N LEU A 221 -15.73 -5.55 -17.99
CA LEU A 221 -15.66 -4.22 -17.39
C LEU A 221 -17.01 -3.83 -16.77
N TRP A 222 -18.10 -3.97 -17.51
CA TRP A 222 -19.44 -3.68 -16.99
C TRP A 222 -19.79 -4.53 -15.78
N GLU A 223 -19.34 -5.78 -15.74
CA GLU A 223 -19.54 -6.65 -14.60
C GLU A 223 -18.91 -6.11 -13.32
N CYS A 224 -17.78 -5.38 -13.39
CA CYS A 224 -17.20 -4.71 -12.22
C CYS A 224 -18.17 -3.72 -11.54
N PHE A 225 -19.01 -3.06 -12.34
CA PHE A 225 -20.00 -2.08 -11.80
C PHE A 225 -21.27 -2.72 -11.29
N VAL A 226 -21.51 -4.00 -11.54
CA VAL A 226 -22.69 -4.74 -11.10
C VAL A 226 -22.35 -5.76 -10.00
N ASP A 227 -21.07 -6.01 -9.74
CA ASP A 227 -20.60 -7.00 -8.78
C ASP A 227 -20.54 -6.41 -7.35
N PRO A 228 -21.39 -6.89 -6.41
CA PRO A 228 -21.36 -6.42 -5.02
C PRO A 228 -19.99 -6.57 -4.36
N GLN A 229 -19.20 -7.58 -4.73
CA GLN A 229 -17.88 -7.81 -4.17
C GLN A 229 -16.92 -6.67 -4.45
N ILE A 230 -16.99 -6.06 -5.64
CA ILE A 230 -16.15 -4.92 -6.00
C ILE A 230 -16.49 -3.71 -5.10
N TYR A 231 -17.76 -3.52 -4.77
CA TYR A 231 -18.18 -2.46 -3.84
C TYR A 231 -17.68 -2.69 -2.41
N PHE A 232 -17.73 -3.94 -1.91
CA PHE A 232 -17.14 -4.25 -0.60
C PHE A 232 -15.65 -3.94 -0.56
N ILE A 233 -14.89 -4.35 -1.57
CA ILE A 233 -13.47 -4.08 -1.70
C ILE A 233 -13.20 -2.58 -1.76
N MET A 234 -13.90 -1.86 -2.63
CA MET A 234 -13.75 -0.43 -2.86
C MET A 234 -14.06 0.37 -1.58
N LEU A 235 -15.23 0.17 -0.99
CA LEU A 235 -15.67 0.93 0.19
C LEU A 235 -14.78 0.64 1.41
N THR A 236 -14.48 -0.63 1.66
CA THR A 236 -13.56 -1.00 2.76
C THR A 236 -12.19 -0.38 2.55
N THR A 237 -11.67 -0.36 1.31
CA THR A 237 -10.37 0.24 0.99
C THR A 237 -10.41 1.76 1.16
N ILE A 238 -11.44 2.47 0.68
CA ILE A 238 -11.56 3.92 0.86
C ILE A 238 -11.57 4.28 2.35
N LEU A 239 -12.47 3.67 3.13
CA LEU A 239 -12.62 3.97 4.55
C LEU A 239 -11.34 3.71 5.34
N LYS A 240 -10.77 2.52 5.18
CA LYS A 240 -9.52 2.16 5.83
C LYS A 240 -8.37 3.09 5.41
N SER A 241 -8.26 3.41 4.13
CA SER A 241 -7.20 4.28 3.61
C SER A 241 -7.39 5.73 4.02
N SER A 242 -8.62 6.20 4.20
CA SER A 242 -8.89 7.54 4.76
C SER A 242 -8.41 7.63 6.20
N ALA A 243 -8.72 6.64 7.04
CA ALA A 243 -8.24 6.60 8.41
C ALA A 243 -6.70 6.51 8.46
N SER A 244 -6.10 5.56 7.73
CA SER A 244 -4.66 5.35 7.77
C SER A 244 -3.88 6.51 7.14
N GLY A 245 -4.38 7.14 6.08
CA GLY A 245 -3.75 8.27 5.41
C GLY A 245 -3.72 9.52 6.29
N GLY A 246 -4.85 9.85 6.94
CA GLY A 246 -4.92 10.94 7.90
C GLY A 246 -4.00 10.70 9.09
N PHE A 247 -4.12 9.54 9.71
CA PHE A 247 -3.34 9.17 10.87
C PHE A 247 -1.83 9.14 10.60
N SER A 248 -1.38 8.51 9.50
CA SER A 248 0.05 8.44 9.17
C SER A 248 0.65 9.81 8.83
N THR A 249 -0.08 10.67 8.14
CA THR A 249 0.37 12.02 7.80
C THR A 249 0.54 12.89 9.05
N PHE A 250 -0.37 12.76 10.01
CA PHE A 250 -0.38 13.55 11.23
C PHE A 250 0.25 12.85 12.44
N SER A 251 0.81 11.65 12.28
CA SER A 251 1.35 10.81 13.36
C SER A 251 2.33 11.54 14.29
N THR A 252 3.27 12.29 13.72
CA THR A 252 4.24 13.09 14.48
C THR A 252 3.55 14.23 15.24
N ILE A 253 2.62 14.92 14.58
CA ILE A 253 1.86 16.04 15.19
C ILE A 253 0.97 15.53 16.33
N ILE A 254 0.33 14.37 16.15
CA ILE A 254 -0.47 13.72 17.20
C ILE A 254 0.40 13.41 18.42
N LEU A 255 1.58 12.83 18.23
CA LEU A 255 2.51 12.53 19.33
C LEU A 255 3.04 13.81 20.00
N GLN A 256 3.35 14.86 19.24
CA GLN A 256 3.73 16.16 19.83
C GLN A 256 2.60 16.77 20.68
N SER A 257 1.33 16.49 20.32
CA SER A 257 0.19 16.95 21.14
C SER A 257 0.10 16.31 22.53
N PHE A 258 0.92 15.29 22.81
CA PHE A 258 1.06 14.66 24.14
C PHE A 258 2.07 15.37 25.03
N ASN A 259 2.52 16.58 24.66
CA ASN A 259 3.57 17.35 25.33
C ASN A 259 4.93 16.62 25.36
N LEU A 260 5.23 15.84 24.34
CA LEU A 260 6.50 15.14 24.15
C LEU A 260 7.52 16.04 23.46
N ASN A 261 8.78 15.95 23.88
CA ASN A 261 9.86 16.58 23.15
C ASN A 261 10.16 15.85 21.82
N THR A 262 10.98 16.45 20.94
CA THR A 262 11.31 15.89 19.62
C THR A 262 11.87 14.47 19.71
N GLU A 263 12.77 14.21 20.67
CA GLU A 263 13.36 12.89 20.88
C GLU A 263 12.31 11.85 21.27
N GLN A 264 11.50 12.15 22.27
CA GLN A 264 10.42 11.27 22.74
C GLN A 264 9.39 11.01 21.65
N THR A 265 9.03 12.04 20.87
CA THR A 265 8.10 11.91 19.74
C THR A 265 8.59 10.87 18.74
N ILE A 266 9.88 10.89 18.39
CA ILE A 266 10.46 9.96 17.43
C ILE A 266 10.61 8.57 18.03
N VAL A 267 11.12 8.46 19.27
CA VAL A 267 11.32 7.16 19.93
C VAL A 267 9.97 6.45 20.17
N TYR A 268 8.94 7.16 20.61
CA TYR A 268 7.62 6.56 20.85
C TYR A 268 6.84 6.24 19.57
N GLN A 269 7.29 6.70 18.41
CA GLN A 269 6.75 6.29 17.13
C GLN A 269 7.30 4.92 16.65
N LEU A 270 8.49 4.50 17.12
CA LEU A 270 9.13 3.25 16.71
C LEU A 270 8.28 1.98 16.97
N PRO A 271 7.66 1.79 18.17
CA PRO A 271 6.85 0.60 18.43
C PRO A 271 5.68 0.45 17.44
N TRP A 272 5.11 1.53 16.94
CA TRP A 272 4.05 1.50 15.93
C TRP A 272 4.50 0.83 14.64
N TYR A 273 5.69 1.20 14.11
CA TYR A 273 6.26 0.55 12.94
C TYR A 273 6.72 -0.88 13.20
N ALA A 274 7.23 -1.16 14.42
CA ALA A 274 7.60 -2.52 14.82
C ALA A 274 6.38 -3.46 14.83
N ILE A 275 5.26 -3.02 15.39
CA ILE A 275 3.99 -3.78 15.38
C ILE A 275 3.52 -4.01 13.95
N GLN A 276 3.56 -3.00 13.08
CA GLN A 276 3.22 -3.17 11.66
C GLN A 276 4.09 -4.24 10.99
N PHE A 277 5.40 -4.18 11.15
CA PHE A 277 6.32 -5.14 10.54
C PHE A 277 6.09 -6.56 11.05
N VAL A 278 6.10 -6.74 12.36
CA VAL A 278 5.92 -8.06 12.99
C VAL A 278 4.56 -8.67 12.62
N SER A 279 3.49 -7.89 12.68
CA SER A 279 2.16 -8.37 12.34
C SER A 279 2.02 -8.78 10.87
N VAL A 280 2.64 -8.06 9.93
CA VAL A 280 2.68 -8.46 8.51
C VAL A 280 3.47 -9.76 8.32
N CYS A 281 4.60 -9.94 9.01
CA CYS A 281 5.38 -11.17 8.96
C CYS A 281 4.58 -12.37 9.51
N VAL A 282 3.91 -12.21 10.65
CA VAL A 282 3.05 -13.24 11.25
C VAL A 282 1.92 -13.65 10.30
N VAL A 283 1.22 -12.67 9.73
CA VAL A 283 0.13 -12.91 8.77
C VAL A 283 0.65 -13.65 7.53
N SER A 284 1.79 -13.21 6.99
CA SER A 284 2.41 -13.86 5.82
C SER A 284 2.77 -15.33 6.12
N TYR A 285 3.27 -15.60 7.31
CA TYR A 285 3.56 -16.96 7.76
C TYR A 285 2.29 -17.80 7.88
N VAL A 286 1.23 -17.29 8.52
CA VAL A 286 -0.04 -18.01 8.70
C VAL A 286 -0.70 -18.32 7.35
N VAL A 287 -0.78 -17.35 6.45
CA VAL A 287 -1.38 -17.53 5.12
C VAL A 287 -0.58 -18.57 4.30
N ASN A 288 0.74 -18.57 4.41
CA ASN A 288 1.61 -19.53 3.71
C ASN A 288 1.51 -20.95 4.30
N THR A 289 1.35 -21.07 5.62
CA THR A 289 1.28 -22.37 6.31
C THR A 289 -0.08 -23.06 6.13
N TYR A 290 -1.15 -22.27 5.96
CA TYR A 290 -2.53 -22.79 5.85
C TYR A 290 -3.22 -22.38 4.54
N PRO A 291 -2.65 -22.70 3.35
CA PRO A 291 -3.14 -22.16 2.06
C PRO A 291 -4.55 -22.66 1.68
N GLY A 292 -5.02 -23.75 2.28
CA GLY A 292 -6.36 -24.31 2.02
C GLY A 292 -7.47 -23.78 2.93
N LYS A 293 -7.14 -23.03 3.98
CA LYS A 293 -8.13 -22.52 4.92
C LYS A 293 -8.63 -21.15 4.47
N ASN A 294 -9.96 -20.98 4.47
CA ASN A 294 -10.60 -19.70 4.17
C ASN A 294 -10.56 -18.77 5.39
N LEU A 295 -9.43 -18.13 5.65
CA LEU A 295 -9.20 -17.32 6.84
C LEU A 295 -9.02 -15.83 6.54
N ASN A 296 -9.04 -15.41 5.27
CA ASN A 296 -8.65 -14.06 4.87
C ASN A 296 -9.51 -12.97 5.53
N LEU A 297 -10.83 -13.04 5.38
CA LEU A 297 -11.72 -12.01 5.94
C LEU A 297 -11.78 -12.07 7.47
N ILE A 298 -11.68 -13.26 8.06
CA ILE A 298 -11.61 -13.43 9.52
C ILE A 298 -10.33 -12.78 10.05
N MET A 299 -9.18 -13.03 9.40
CA MET A 299 -7.92 -12.41 9.79
C MET A 299 -7.94 -10.88 9.58
N ALA A 300 -8.53 -10.40 8.47
CA ALA A 300 -8.68 -8.97 8.24
C ALA A 300 -9.50 -8.32 9.36
N PHE A 301 -10.61 -8.94 9.75
CA PHE A 301 -11.46 -8.50 10.86
C PHE A 301 -10.69 -8.52 12.19
N THR A 302 -10.11 -9.63 12.60
CA THR A 302 -9.41 -9.74 13.88
C THR A 302 -8.20 -8.80 14.01
N LEU A 303 -7.54 -8.47 12.91
CA LEU A 303 -6.40 -7.55 12.90
C LEU A 303 -6.82 -6.07 12.86
N LEU A 304 -7.95 -5.74 12.26
CA LEU A 304 -8.43 -4.36 12.25
C LEU A 304 -9.04 -3.96 13.60
N LEU A 305 -9.59 -4.90 14.36
CA LEU A 305 -10.21 -4.65 15.67
C LEU A 305 -9.29 -3.92 16.66
N PRO A 306 -8.03 -4.34 16.89
CA PRO A 306 -7.11 -3.58 17.74
C PRO A 306 -6.85 -2.15 17.24
N ALA A 307 -6.82 -1.94 15.92
CA ALA A 307 -6.63 -0.62 15.37
C ALA A 307 -7.85 0.29 15.62
N VAL A 308 -9.08 -0.26 15.54
CA VAL A 308 -10.31 0.45 15.93
C VAL A 308 -10.23 0.87 17.39
N VAL A 309 -9.90 -0.08 18.30
CA VAL A 309 -9.77 0.21 19.74
C VAL A 309 -8.69 1.27 19.98
N GLY A 310 -7.54 1.16 19.33
CA GLY A 310 -6.41 2.07 19.50
C GLY A 310 -6.77 3.51 19.18
N ILE A 311 -7.40 3.75 18.05
CA ILE A 311 -7.75 5.10 17.62
C ILE A 311 -8.88 5.70 18.47
N PHE A 312 -9.80 4.87 18.98
CA PHE A 312 -10.79 5.30 19.98
C PHE A 312 -10.13 5.71 21.31
N LEU A 313 -9.13 4.96 21.78
CA LEU A 313 -8.37 5.34 22.98
C LEU A 313 -7.69 6.71 22.80
N GLU A 314 -7.08 6.96 21.63
CA GLU A 314 -6.48 8.27 21.38
C GLU A 314 -7.49 9.41 21.30
N ALA A 315 -8.66 9.17 20.72
CA ALA A 315 -9.71 10.17 20.55
C ALA A 315 -10.40 10.53 21.87
N LEU A 316 -10.58 9.56 22.77
CA LEU A 316 -11.37 9.71 24.00
C LEU A 316 -10.53 10.07 25.25
N LEU A 317 -9.28 9.57 25.32
CA LEU A 317 -8.44 9.81 26.48
C LEU A 317 -7.91 11.26 26.51
N ASN A 318 -7.85 11.83 27.70
CA ASN A 318 -7.22 13.13 27.95
C ASN A 318 -5.70 13.00 28.02
N ASN A 319 -5.01 14.15 27.96
CA ASN A 319 -3.53 14.20 28.02
C ASN A 319 -2.95 13.66 29.34
N ASP A 320 -3.73 13.61 30.41
CA ASP A 320 -3.30 13.05 31.70
C ASP A 320 -2.99 11.54 31.64
N HIS A 321 -3.54 10.84 30.64
CA HIS A 321 -3.36 9.41 30.43
C HIS A 321 -2.37 9.11 29.30
N LEU A 322 -1.14 9.63 29.40
CA LEU A 322 -0.11 9.50 28.35
C LEU A 322 0.09 8.05 27.88
N TRP A 323 0.28 7.12 28.82
CA TRP A 323 0.52 5.71 28.45
C TRP A 323 -0.68 5.06 27.75
N GLY A 324 -1.91 5.40 28.15
CA GLY A 324 -3.11 4.91 27.48
C GLY A 324 -3.20 5.37 26.03
N ARG A 325 -2.86 6.63 25.78
CA ARG A 325 -2.81 7.20 24.42
C ARG A 325 -1.66 6.60 23.60
N LEU A 326 -0.48 6.41 24.19
CA LEU A 326 0.65 5.77 23.50
C LEU A 326 0.34 4.32 23.12
N VAL A 327 -0.26 3.54 24.02
CA VAL A 327 -0.70 2.17 23.70
C VAL A 327 -1.76 2.20 22.59
N GLY A 328 -2.72 3.13 22.67
CA GLY A 328 -3.68 3.38 21.60
C GLY A 328 -2.99 3.60 20.26
N PHE A 329 -2.03 4.54 20.22
CA PHE A 329 -1.21 4.84 19.04
C PHE A 329 -0.51 3.58 18.48
N TRP A 330 0.14 2.80 19.32
CA TRP A 330 0.89 1.61 18.89
C TRP A 330 0.01 0.52 18.30
N ILE A 331 -1.11 0.21 18.94
CA ILE A 331 -2.00 -0.86 18.45
C ILE A 331 -2.77 -0.47 17.19
N THR A 332 -2.87 0.82 16.84
CA THR A 332 -3.40 1.20 15.51
C THR A 332 -2.60 0.56 14.39
N GLY A 333 -1.30 0.28 14.59
CA GLY A 333 -0.43 -0.35 13.60
C GLY A 333 -0.97 -1.67 13.00
N PHE A 334 -1.86 -2.36 13.70
CA PHE A 334 -2.50 -3.58 13.19
C PHE A 334 -3.39 -3.39 11.96
N TYR A 335 -3.73 -2.14 11.56
CA TYR A 335 -4.44 -1.88 10.30
C TYR A 335 -3.63 -2.31 9.06
N THR A 336 -2.30 -2.31 9.15
CA THR A 336 -1.42 -2.57 7.99
C THR A 336 -1.57 -3.98 7.42
N PRO A 337 -1.45 -5.07 8.21
CA PRO A 337 -1.66 -6.41 7.68
C PRO A 337 -3.10 -6.64 7.21
N ALA A 338 -4.11 -6.06 7.86
CA ALA A 338 -5.50 -6.12 7.38
C ALA A 338 -5.63 -5.54 5.97
N SER A 339 -4.90 -4.48 5.67
CA SER A 339 -4.85 -3.87 4.33
C SER A 339 -4.36 -4.83 3.26
N PHE A 340 -3.26 -5.51 3.52
CA PHE A 340 -2.66 -6.43 2.56
C PHE A 340 -3.53 -7.68 2.35
N ILE A 341 -4.23 -8.14 3.37
CA ILE A 341 -5.21 -9.23 3.24
C ILE A 341 -6.35 -8.81 2.32
N ILE A 342 -6.93 -7.63 2.49
CA ILE A 342 -8.01 -7.12 1.63
C ILE A 342 -7.53 -7.04 0.17
N TRP A 343 -6.33 -6.50 -0.08
CA TRP A 343 -5.77 -6.42 -1.42
C TRP A 343 -5.52 -7.80 -2.04
N SER A 344 -5.00 -8.75 -1.26
CA SER A 344 -4.79 -10.12 -1.74
C SER A 344 -6.11 -10.82 -2.05
N THR A 345 -7.16 -10.56 -1.25
CA THR A 345 -8.50 -11.12 -1.46
C THR A 345 -9.11 -10.65 -2.79
N THR A 346 -8.83 -9.41 -3.22
CA THR A 346 -9.21 -8.92 -4.56
C THR A 346 -8.63 -9.82 -5.66
N GLY A 347 -7.34 -10.14 -5.56
CA GLY A 347 -6.67 -11.00 -6.53
C GLY A 347 -7.15 -12.45 -6.54
N LEU A 348 -7.66 -12.95 -5.41
CA LEU A 348 -8.12 -14.34 -5.23
C LEU A 348 -9.59 -14.52 -5.62
N ASN A 349 -10.41 -13.51 -5.39
CA ASN A 349 -11.87 -13.60 -5.51
C ASN A 349 -12.41 -13.05 -6.84
N VAL A 350 -11.60 -12.42 -7.65
CA VAL A 350 -12.00 -11.90 -8.97
C VAL A 350 -11.37 -12.74 -10.07
N ALA A 351 -12.19 -13.31 -10.94
CA ALA A 351 -11.77 -14.03 -12.14
C ALA A 351 -12.16 -13.26 -13.42
N GLY A 352 -11.57 -13.67 -14.55
CA GLY A 352 -11.63 -12.93 -15.81
C GLY A 352 -10.50 -11.89 -15.90
N ARG A 353 -9.73 -11.91 -16.97
CA ARG A 353 -8.53 -11.09 -17.11
C ARG A 353 -8.84 -9.59 -17.06
N THR A 354 -9.81 -9.14 -17.86
CA THR A 354 -10.22 -7.73 -17.88
C THR A 354 -10.86 -7.32 -16.57
N LYS A 355 -11.79 -8.13 -16.02
CA LYS A 355 -12.43 -7.86 -14.73
C LYS A 355 -11.42 -7.74 -13.59
N LYS A 356 -10.46 -8.67 -13.51
CA LYS A 356 -9.42 -8.68 -12.48
C LYS A 356 -8.53 -7.44 -12.55
N SER A 357 -8.09 -7.05 -13.75
CA SER A 357 -7.28 -5.83 -13.93
C SER A 357 -8.06 -4.57 -13.53
N CYS A 358 -9.34 -4.49 -13.92
CA CYS A 358 -10.21 -3.37 -13.53
C CYS A 358 -10.47 -3.33 -12.03
N ALA A 359 -10.71 -4.48 -11.39
CA ALA A 359 -10.90 -4.56 -9.94
C ALA A 359 -9.66 -4.11 -9.16
N GLN A 360 -8.46 -4.48 -9.62
CA GLN A 360 -7.20 -4.01 -9.03
C GLN A 360 -7.03 -2.50 -9.21
N ALA A 361 -7.34 -1.95 -10.38
CA ALA A 361 -7.30 -0.51 -10.63
C ALA A 361 -8.30 0.24 -9.73
N ILE A 362 -9.54 -0.25 -9.60
CA ILE A 362 -10.56 0.32 -8.70
C ILE A 362 -10.07 0.29 -7.24
N THR A 363 -9.47 -0.81 -6.81
CA THR A 363 -8.92 -0.94 -5.45
C THR A 363 -7.81 0.08 -5.19
N PHE A 364 -6.95 0.30 -6.18
CA PHE A 364 -5.87 1.26 -6.07
C PHE A 364 -6.37 2.71 -6.10
N MET A 365 -7.33 3.02 -6.99
CA MET A 365 -8.02 4.33 -6.98
C MET A 365 -8.70 4.61 -5.65
N ALA A 366 -9.35 3.60 -5.07
CA ALA A 366 -9.97 3.68 -3.74
C ALA A 366 -8.93 3.97 -2.64
N PHE A 367 -7.75 3.34 -2.72
CA PHE A 367 -6.62 3.61 -1.82
C PHE A 367 -6.16 5.07 -1.94
N CYS A 368 -5.89 5.57 -3.13
CA CYS A 368 -5.46 6.95 -3.35
C CYS A 368 -6.51 7.96 -2.91
N ALA A 369 -7.79 7.72 -3.24
CA ALA A 369 -8.90 8.57 -2.79
C ALA A 369 -8.96 8.66 -1.26
N GLY A 370 -8.79 7.53 -0.56
CA GLY A 370 -8.73 7.53 0.90
C GLY A 370 -7.58 8.37 1.44
N TYR A 371 -6.38 8.22 0.89
CA TYR A 371 -5.21 9.02 1.28
C TYR A 371 -5.32 10.51 0.89
N CYS A 372 -6.18 10.87 -0.05
CA CYS A 372 -6.55 12.27 -0.32
C CYS A 372 -7.52 12.81 0.74
N ILE A 373 -8.52 12.03 1.12
CA ILE A 373 -9.59 12.46 2.04
C ILE A 373 -9.06 12.56 3.48
N GLY A 374 -8.32 11.55 3.93
CA GLY A 374 -7.91 11.41 5.33
C GLY A 374 -7.22 12.63 5.93
N PRO A 375 -6.12 13.13 5.34
CA PRO A 375 -5.41 14.29 5.87
C PRO A 375 -6.27 15.56 5.95
N GLN A 376 -7.25 15.73 5.06
CA GLN A 376 -8.12 16.92 5.03
C GLN A 376 -9.07 17.00 6.23
N MET A 377 -9.26 15.90 6.96
CA MET A 377 -10.10 15.87 8.16
C MET A 377 -9.36 16.37 9.43
N PHE A 378 -8.07 16.64 9.33
CA PHE A 378 -7.25 17.18 10.41
C PHE A 378 -7.16 18.71 10.27
N TYR A 379 -8.21 19.41 10.67
CA TYR A 379 -8.31 20.87 10.55
C TYR A 379 -7.34 21.58 11.48
N ALA A 380 -6.66 22.61 11.00
CA ALA A 380 -5.75 23.43 11.79
C ALA A 380 -6.43 24.09 12.99
N SER A 381 -7.72 24.44 12.89
CA SER A 381 -8.53 25.00 13.99
C SER A 381 -8.73 24.05 15.16
N SER A 382 -8.49 22.74 14.98
CA SER A 382 -8.62 21.72 16.04
C SER A 382 -7.29 21.39 16.73
N ALA A 383 -6.22 22.09 16.36
CA ALA A 383 -4.92 21.94 17.05
C ALA A 383 -5.03 22.31 18.54
N PRO A 384 -4.20 21.74 19.43
CA PRO A 384 -3.17 20.73 19.13
C PRO A 384 -3.66 19.28 19.12
N GLN A 385 -4.86 18.99 19.59
CA GLN A 385 -5.34 17.61 19.81
C GLN A 385 -5.93 16.94 18.57
N TYR A 386 -6.34 17.70 17.56
CA TYR A 386 -6.94 17.21 16.31
C TYR A 386 -8.07 16.18 16.51
N ARG A 387 -8.85 16.30 17.58
CA ARG A 387 -9.94 15.36 17.93
C ARG A 387 -10.92 15.08 16.79
N PRO A 388 -11.40 16.06 16.00
CA PRO A 388 -12.29 15.78 14.88
C PRO A 388 -11.69 14.83 13.85
N GLY A 389 -10.39 14.98 13.54
CA GLY A 389 -9.66 14.06 12.66
C GLY A 389 -9.57 12.65 13.23
N LEU A 390 -9.29 12.51 14.53
CA LEU A 390 -9.28 11.22 15.23
C LEU A 390 -10.66 10.57 15.26
N TYR A 391 -11.74 11.31 15.52
CA TYR A 391 -13.11 10.80 15.45
C TYR A 391 -13.49 10.34 14.04
N PHE A 392 -13.09 11.09 13.02
CA PHE A 392 -13.29 10.67 11.63
C PHE A 392 -12.56 9.36 11.32
N CYS A 393 -11.29 9.25 11.70
CA CYS A 393 -10.52 8.01 11.53
C CYS A 393 -11.14 6.84 12.31
N SER A 394 -11.63 7.07 13.53
CA SER A 394 -12.32 6.06 14.34
C SER A 394 -13.59 5.57 13.64
N ALA A 395 -14.40 6.49 13.13
CA ALA A 395 -15.62 6.17 12.40
C ALA A 395 -15.31 5.38 11.11
N CYS A 396 -14.27 5.77 10.38
CA CYS A 396 -13.83 5.09 9.17
C CYS A 396 -13.35 3.66 9.43
N PHE A 397 -12.49 3.44 10.44
CA PHE A 397 -12.04 2.10 10.80
C PHE A 397 -13.20 1.24 11.31
N PHE A 398 -14.06 1.77 12.16
CA PHE A 398 -15.24 1.04 12.67
C PHE A 398 -16.21 0.66 11.55
N THR A 399 -16.49 1.57 10.63
CA THR A 399 -17.36 1.28 9.48
C THR A 399 -16.71 0.26 8.53
N ALA A 400 -15.38 0.34 8.32
CA ALA A 400 -14.65 -0.65 7.54
C ALA A 400 -14.72 -2.05 8.18
N GLU A 401 -14.62 -2.12 9.52
CA GLU A 401 -14.78 -3.35 10.29
C GLU A 401 -16.15 -3.98 10.09
N LEU A 402 -17.22 -3.18 10.20
CA LEU A 402 -18.60 -3.63 9.94
C LEU A 402 -18.78 -4.12 8.51
N LEU A 403 -18.19 -3.41 7.53
CA LEU A 403 -18.24 -3.83 6.13
C LEU A 403 -17.53 -5.15 5.89
N ILE A 404 -16.40 -5.43 6.55
CA ILE A 404 -15.72 -6.72 6.47
C ILE A 404 -16.61 -7.84 7.02
N ALA A 405 -17.28 -7.60 8.14
CA ALA A 405 -18.22 -8.57 8.72
C ALA A 405 -19.40 -8.86 7.77
N VAL A 406 -20.00 -7.82 7.18
CA VAL A 406 -21.07 -7.97 6.19
C VAL A 406 -20.58 -8.70 4.95
N TRP A 407 -19.38 -8.36 4.47
CA TRP A 407 -18.76 -9.03 3.34
C TRP A 407 -18.52 -10.53 3.60
N TYR A 408 -18.03 -10.88 4.79
CA TYR A 408 -17.87 -12.27 5.21
C TYR A 408 -19.20 -13.05 5.18
N VAL A 409 -20.26 -12.47 5.73
CA VAL A 409 -21.60 -13.09 5.72
C VAL A 409 -22.11 -13.27 4.28
N TRP A 410 -21.94 -12.24 3.44
CA TRP A 410 -22.34 -12.27 2.03
C TRP A 410 -21.61 -13.36 1.25
N VAL A 411 -20.28 -13.46 1.39
CA VAL A 411 -19.47 -14.49 0.71
C VAL A 411 -19.91 -15.89 1.13
N ARG A 412 -20.14 -16.11 2.43
CA ARG A 412 -20.65 -17.41 2.92
C ARG A 412 -22.02 -17.75 2.38
N TRP A 413 -22.90 -16.75 2.32
CA TRP A 413 -24.26 -16.93 1.77
C TRP A 413 -24.19 -17.27 0.28
N GLU A 414 -23.42 -16.55 -0.52
CA GLU A 414 -23.27 -16.80 -1.96
C GLU A 414 -22.62 -18.16 -2.24
N ASN A 415 -21.59 -18.55 -1.51
CA ASN A 415 -20.99 -19.87 -1.64
C ASN A 415 -21.98 -20.99 -1.33
N ARG A 416 -22.77 -20.86 -0.24
CA ARG A 416 -23.84 -21.82 0.09
C ARG A 416 -24.93 -21.88 -0.98
N ARG A 417 -25.30 -20.73 -1.55
CA ARG A 417 -26.28 -20.68 -2.63
C ARG A 417 -25.77 -21.44 -3.87
N ARG A 418 -24.50 -21.28 -4.22
CA ARG A 418 -23.85 -21.98 -5.33
C ARG A 418 -23.70 -23.48 -5.05
N ASP A 419 -23.40 -23.87 -3.81
CA ASP A 419 -23.34 -25.29 -3.40
C ASP A 419 -24.69 -25.97 -3.57
N LYS A 420 -25.77 -25.37 -3.05
CA LYS A 420 -27.14 -25.90 -3.22
C LYS A 420 -27.55 -26.08 -4.68
N LYS A 421 -27.15 -25.14 -5.56
CA LYS A 421 -27.43 -25.25 -7.00
C LYS A 421 -26.65 -26.40 -7.63
N ALA A 422 -25.41 -26.61 -7.27
CA ALA A 422 -24.59 -27.70 -7.79
C ALA A 422 -25.06 -29.08 -7.28
N GLU A 423 -25.51 -29.17 -6.02
CA GLU A 423 -26.13 -30.36 -5.43
C GLU A 423 -27.43 -30.74 -6.15
N ALA A 424 -28.26 -29.74 -6.46
CA ALA A 424 -29.51 -29.94 -7.22
C ALA A 424 -29.25 -30.47 -8.64
N GLN A 425 -28.06 -30.22 -9.20
CA GLN A 425 -27.61 -30.78 -10.49
C GLN A 425 -26.97 -32.16 -10.37
N GLY A 426 -26.85 -32.72 -9.18
CA GLY A 426 -26.27 -34.05 -8.92
C GLY A 426 -24.75 -34.14 -9.14
N LEU A 427 -24.06 -32.99 -9.17
CA LEU A 427 -22.60 -32.96 -9.42
C LEU A 427 -21.82 -33.34 -8.17
N THR A 428 -20.86 -34.26 -8.33
CA THR A 428 -19.91 -34.60 -7.26
C THR A 428 -18.89 -33.48 -7.06
N LEU A 429 -18.23 -33.45 -5.89
CA LEU A 429 -17.20 -32.46 -5.58
C LEU A 429 -16.05 -32.47 -6.59
N GLU A 430 -15.64 -33.66 -7.05
CA GLU A 430 -14.55 -33.84 -8.05
C GLU A 430 -14.95 -33.30 -9.41
N GLN A 431 -16.17 -33.59 -9.87
CA GLN A 431 -16.71 -33.08 -11.12
C GLN A 431 -16.79 -31.54 -11.08
N ARG A 432 -17.29 -30.95 -10.01
CA ARG A 432 -17.34 -29.49 -9.83
C ARG A 432 -15.94 -28.84 -9.89
N ASN A 433 -14.95 -29.46 -9.23
CA ASN A 433 -13.59 -28.95 -9.25
C ASN A 433 -12.97 -29.04 -10.65
N LEU A 434 -13.19 -30.15 -11.36
CA LEU A 434 -12.68 -30.35 -12.71
C LEU A 434 -13.32 -29.36 -13.69
N GLU A 435 -14.64 -29.24 -13.70
CA GLU A 435 -15.37 -28.30 -14.55
C GLU A 435 -15.00 -26.86 -14.23
N GLY A 436 -14.89 -26.50 -12.93
CA GLY A 436 -14.47 -25.17 -12.49
C GLY A 436 -13.06 -24.82 -12.97
N CYS A 437 -12.13 -25.79 -12.99
CA CYS A 437 -10.80 -25.59 -13.54
C CYS A 437 -10.82 -25.43 -15.06
N LEU A 438 -11.57 -26.24 -15.78
CA LEU A 438 -11.71 -26.16 -17.24
C LEU A 438 -12.32 -24.83 -17.69
N LEU A 439 -13.38 -24.37 -17.00
CA LEU A 439 -13.99 -23.08 -17.24
C LEU A 439 -13.04 -21.93 -16.90
N GLY A 440 -12.25 -22.05 -15.84
CA GLY A 440 -11.22 -21.05 -15.47
C GLY A 440 -10.14 -20.85 -16.54
N LEU A 441 -9.89 -21.84 -17.41
CA LEU A 441 -8.97 -21.71 -18.55
C LEU A 441 -9.54 -20.88 -19.72
N GLN A 442 -10.86 -20.68 -19.77
CA GLN A 442 -11.56 -20.00 -20.87
C GLN A 442 -11.66 -18.47 -20.69
N ASP A 443 -10.99 -17.88 -19.69
CA ASP A 443 -11.05 -16.45 -19.37
C ASP A 443 -12.50 -15.96 -19.15
N ILE A 444 -13.29 -16.73 -18.38
CA ILE A 444 -14.60 -16.36 -17.90
C ILE A 444 -14.49 -15.74 -16.49
N THR A 445 -15.53 -15.01 -16.09
CA THR A 445 -15.56 -14.33 -14.81
C THR A 445 -15.95 -15.28 -13.67
N ASP A 446 -15.72 -14.84 -12.42
CA ASP A 446 -16.16 -15.54 -11.21
C ASP A 446 -17.70 -15.65 -11.09
N ARG A 447 -18.45 -14.76 -11.76
CA ARG A 447 -19.91 -14.80 -11.83
C ARG A 447 -20.41 -15.76 -12.92
N GLU A 448 -19.73 -15.78 -14.06
CA GLU A 448 -20.04 -16.70 -15.17
C GLU A 448 -19.68 -18.15 -14.82
N ASN A 449 -18.68 -18.37 -13.95
CA ASN A 449 -18.29 -19.72 -13.51
C ASN A 449 -19.15 -20.17 -12.32
N PRO A 450 -20.13 -21.10 -12.47
CA PRO A 450 -20.98 -21.58 -11.38
C PRO A 450 -20.22 -22.37 -10.33
N HIS A 451 -19.04 -22.89 -10.65
CA HIS A 451 -18.19 -23.69 -9.78
C HIS A 451 -17.15 -22.84 -9.02
N PHE A 452 -17.02 -21.55 -9.35
CA PHE A 452 -16.14 -20.66 -8.62
C PHE A 452 -16.62 -20.48 -7.16
N ARG A 453 -15.69 -20.57 -6.21
CA ARG A 453 -15.98 -20.31 -4.78
C ARG A 453 -15.09 -19.19 -4.27
N TYR A 454 -15.74 -18.20 -3.67
CA TYR A 454 -15.06 -17.07 -3.07
C TYR A 454 -14.34 -17.48 -1.80
N ARG A 455 -13.13 -16.98 -1.61
CA ARG A 455 -12.38 -17.14 -0.36
C ARG A 455 -12.81 -16.09 0.67
N TYR A 456 -12.92 -16.48 1.93
CA TYR A 456 -13.35 -15.63 3.03
C TYR A 456 -12.49 -15.77 4.28
#